data_a8224b7e098a7e4b7b3de1efddb4ed73
#
_entry.id   a8224b7e098a7e4b7b3de1efddb4ed73
#
_cell.length_a   1.000
_cell.length_b   1.000
_cell.length_c   1.000
_cell.angle_alpha   90.00
_cell.angle_beta   90.00
_cell.angle_gamma   90.00
#
_symmetry.space_group_name_H-M   'P 1'
#
loop_
_entity.id
_entity.type
_entity.pdbx_description
1 polymer ?
#
loop_
_entity_poly.entity_id
_entity_poly.type
_entity_poly.pdbx_seq_one_letter_code
_entity_poly.pdbx_strand_id
1 'polypeptide(L)'
;MSRENRYLNENESGAIGIGAMIIFIALILVAAVASTIIIKTAEELQQRAEATGDDTRDEISGKITLVGAYVSDDTGGGATTADEITLIVQLSAGSDTTLLADMSWFIVCDGGAGTAEVNEGDFTVATEMDAATLMTATSATVDAGETFLVPIDTSALCTPG
;
A
#
# COMPACT_ATOMS: atom_id res chain seq x y z
N MET A 1 -78.00 -13.08 36.24
CA MET A 1 -77.30 -12.51 35.06
C MET A 1 -76.03 -11.72 35.38
N SER A 2 -75.64 -11.40 36.58
CA SER A 2 -74.51 -10.48 36.86
C SER A 2 -73.18 -11.15 37.13
N ARG A 3 -73.11 -12.41 37.48
CA ARG A 3 -71.79 -13.08 37.76
C ARG A 3 -71.17 -13.67 36.52
N GLU A 4 -71.89 -14.16 35.58
CA GLU A 4 -71.39 -14.78 34.35
C GLU A 4 -70.67 -13.78 33.44
N ASN A 5 -71.20 -12.57 33.29
CA ASN A 5 -70.54 -11.50 32.53
C ASN A 5 -69.24 -11.00 33.15
N ARG A 6 -69.01 -11.17 34.47
CA ARG A 6 -67.79 -10.78 35.13
C ARG A 6 -66.65 -11.76 34.86
N TYR A 7 -66.94 -13.06 34.83
CA TYR A 7 -65.94 -14.07 34.49
C TYR A 7 -65.51 -14.02 33.02
N LEU A 8 -66.39 -13.69 32.11
CA LEU A 8 -66.03 -13.50 30.69
C LEU A 8 -65.11 -12.31 30.50
N ASN A 9 -65.37 -11.21 31.20
CA ASN A 9 -64.59 -9.98 31.06
C ASN A 9 -63.19 -10.11 31.73
N GLU A 10 -63.03 -10.89 32.80
CA GLU A 10 -61.72 -11.17 33.40
C GLU A 10 -60.87 -12.09 32.52
N ASN A 11 -61.47 -13.06 31.83
CA ASN A 11 -60.73 -13.93 30.91
C ASN A 11 -60.29 -13.19 29.66
N GLU A 12 -61.02 -12.25 29.10
CA GLU A 12 -60.65 -11.43 27.98
C GLU A 12 -59.48 -10.50 28.35
N SER A 13 -59.51 -9.89 29.51
CA SER A 13 -58.41 -9.03 29.99
C SER A 13 -57.12 -9.81 30.22
N GLY A 14 -57.22 -11.06 30.73
CA GLY A 14 -56.06 -11.94 30.86
C GLY A 14 -55.47 -12.38 29.49
N ALA A 15 -56.32 -12.71 28.53
CA ALA A 15 -55.89 -13.10 27.20
C ALA A 15 -55.18 -11.96 26.45
N ILE A 16 -55.64 -10.73 26.61
CA ILE A 16 -54.98 -9.53 26.03
C ILE A 16 -53.62 -9.32 26.67
N GLY A 17 -53.50 -9.50 27.98
CA GLY A 17 -52.21 -9.35 28.71
C GLY A 17 -51.17 -10.39 28.28
N ILE A 18 -51.59 -11.64 28.12
CA ILE A 18 -50.70 -12.73 27.65
C ILE A 18 -50.28 -12.46 26.21
N GLY A 19 -51.19 -12.03 25.34
CA GLY A 19 -50.85 -11.66 23.95
C GLY A 19 -49.84 -10.53 23.87
N ALA A 20 -50.01 -9.49 24.69
CA ALA A 20 -49.08 -8.38 24.75
C ALA A 20 -47.66 -8.83 25.23
N MET A 21 -47.59 -9.72 26.23
CA MET A 21 -46.31 -10.28 26.71
C MET A 21 -45.61 -11.09 25.63
N ILE A 22 -46.30 -11.90 24.87
CA ILE A 22 -45.74 -12.69 23.75
C ILE A 22 -45.13 -11.77 22.69
N ILE A 23 -45.85 -10.72 22.30
CA ILE A 23 -45.37 -9.75 21.32
C ILE A 23 -44.12 -9.01 21.87
N PHE A 24 -44.15 -8.63 23.15
CA PHE A 24 -42.99 -7.95 23.77
C PHE A 24 -41.74 -8.82 23.79
N ILE A 25 -41.89 -10.11 24.17
CA ILE A 25 -40.78 -11.06 24.15
C ILE A 25 -40.26 -11.27 22.72
N ALA A 26 -41.18 -11.40 21.74
CA ALA A 26 -40.81 -11.55 20.34
C ALA A 26 -40.03 -10.34 19.81
N LEU A 27 -40.41 -9.12 20.17
CA LEU A 27 -39.70 -7.90 19.80
C LEU A 27 -38.31 -7.84 20.42
N ILE A 28 -38.14 -8.24 21.69
CA ILE A 28 -36.85 -8.29 22.36
C ILE A 28 -35.93 -9.30 21.66
N LEU A 29 -36.44 -10.49 21.33
CA LEU A 29 -35.66 -11.50 20.64
C LEU A 29 -35.18 -11.03 19.25
N VAL A 30 -36.08 -10.41 18.47
CA VAL A 30 -35.72 -9.86 17.16
C VAL A 30 -34.70 -8.74 17.30
N ALA A 31 -34.87 -7.85 18.27
CA ALA A 31 -33.93 -6.78 18.54
C ALA A 31 -32.54 -7.31 18.94
N ALA A 32 -32.50 -8.35 19.79
CA ALA A 32 -31.24 -8.98 20.19
C ALA A 32 -30.49 -9.61 19.01
N VAL A 33 -31.20 -10.34 18.14
CA VAL A 33 -30.59 -10.95 16.95
C VAL A 33 -30.13 -9.86 15.96
N ALA A 34 -30.93 -8.84 15.74
CA ALA A 34 -30.56 -7.73 14.86
C ALA A 34 -29.29 -7.01 15.38
N SER A 35 -29.21 -6.76 16.68
CA SER A 35 -28.03 -6.14 17.30
C SER A 35 -26.77 -6.97 17.11
N THR A 36 -26.85 -8.28 17.27
CA THR A 36 -25.67 -9.15 17.10
C THR A 36 -25.18 -9.17 15.64
N ILE A 37 -26.07 -9.13 14.69
CA ILE A 37 -25.73 -9.10 13.27
C ILE A 37 -25.05 -7.75 12.94
N ILE A 38 -25.62 -6.64 13.42
CA ILE A 38 -25.05 -5.30 13.18
C ILE A 38 -23.64 -5.20 13.78
N ILE A 39 -23.44 -5.69 15.00
CA ILE A 39 -22.11 -5.66 15.64
C ILE A 39 -21.11 -6.49 14.83
N LYS A 40 -21.47 -7.72 14.43
CA LYS A 40 -20.58 -8.57 13.63
C LYS A 40 -20.23 -7.95 12.28
N THR A 41 -21.21 -7.37 11.59
CA THR A 41 -20.93 -6.70 10.31
C THR A 41 -20.09 -5.45 10.50
N ALA A 42 -20.25 -4.71 11.58
CA ALA A 42 -19.44 -3.56 11.90
C ALA A 42 -17.98 -3.95 12.20
N GLU A 43 -17.77 -5.01 12.98
CA GLU A 43 -16.43 -5.57 13.25
C GLU A 43 -15.74 -6.04 11.96
N GLU A 44 -16.46 -6.77 11.10
CA GLU A 44 -15.92 -7.23 9.82
C GLU A 44 -15.56 -6.07 8.88
N LEU A 45 -16.41 -5.05 8.82
CA LEU A 45 -16.11 -3.85 8.04
C LEU A 45 -14.92 -3.08 8.59
N GLN A 46 -14.79 -2.98 9.91
CA GLN A 46 -13.64 -2.34 10.54
C GLN A 46 -12.34 -3.08 10.20
N GLN A 47 -12.29 -4.41 10.35
CA GLN A 47 -11.13 -5.21 10.00
C GLN A 47 -10.73 -5.07 8.53
N ARG A 48 -11.71 -5.05 7.64
CA ARG A 48 -11.45 -4.82 6.20
C ARG A 48 -10.95 -3.41 5.91
N ALA A 49 -11.48 -2.41 6.60
CA ALA A 49 -11.03 -1.03 6.46
C ALA A 49 -9.60 -0.85 6.98
N GLU A 50 -9.24 -1.47 8.10
CA GLU A 50 -7.88 -1.48 8.64
C GLU A 50 -6.93 -2.18 7.66
N ALA A 51 -7.24 -3.38 7.19
CA ALA A 51 -6.42 -4.10 6.22
C ALA A 51 -6.24 -3.31 4.91
N THR A 52 -7.31 -2.71 4.37
CA THR A 52 -7.19 -1.88 3.17
C THR A 52 -6.37 -0.61 3.43
N GLY A 53 -6.48 -0.04 4.63
CA GLY A 53 -5.69 1.11 5.03
C GLY A 53 -4.20 0.79 5.11
N ASP A 54 -3.86 -0.35 5.68
CA ASP A 54 -2.48 -0.83 5.78
C ASP A 54 -1.91 -1.17 4.39
N ASP A 55 -2.63 -1.93 3.56
CA ASP A 55 -2.23 -2.23 2.18
C ASP A 55 -1.99 -0.95 1.36
N THR A 56 -2.89 0.04 1.47
CA THR A 56 -2.73 1.32 0.77
C THR A 56 -1.52 2.10 1.28
N ARG A 57 -1.24 2.01 2.57
CA ARG A 57 -0.09 2.67 3.18
C ARG A 57 1.21 2.03 2.71
N ASP A 58 1.26 0.70 2.64
CA ASP A 58 2.41 -0.04 2.13
C ASP A 58 2.65 0.25 0.64
N GLU A 59 1.60 0.34 -0.17
CA GLU A 59 1.70 0.68 -1.59
C GLU A 59 2.23 2.11 -1.81
N ILE A 60 1.87 3.06 -0.93
CA ILE A 60 2.35 4.44 -1.00
C ILE A 60 3.75 4.57 -0.39
N SER A 61 4.07 3.78 0.62
CA SER A 61 5.32 3.89 1.38
C SER A 61 6.56 3.52 0.58
N GLY A 62 6.45 2.65 -0.42
CA GLY A 62 7.56 2.24 -1.30
C GLY A 62 7.79 3.16 -2.51
N LYS A 63 7.25 4.38 -2.53
CA LYS A 63 7.36 5.24 -3.71
C LYS A 63 8.71 5.94 -3.82
N ILE A 64 9.41 5.65 -4.92
CA ILE A 64 10.65 6.32 -5.31
C ILE A 64 10.33 7.42 -6.33
N THR A 65 10.96 8.58 -6.16
CA THR A 65 10.86 9.71 -7.09
C THR A 65 12.20 9.98 -7.71
N LEU A 66 12.26 9.96 -9.05
CA LEU A 66 13.43 10.39 -9.78
C LEU A 66 13.45 11.92 -9.81
N VAL A 67 14.45 12.53 -9.18
CA VAL A 67 14.63 13.99 -9.12
C VAL A 67 15.36 14.47 -10.38
N GLY A 68 16.34 13.70 -10.83
CA GLY A 68 17.10 14.01 -12.03
C GLY A 68 18.03 12.88 -12.44
N ALA A 69 18.59 13.00 -13.62
CA ALA A 69 19.60 12.11 -14.13
C ALA A 69 20.65 12.93 -14.88
N TYR A 70 21.91 12.57 -14.76
CA TYR A 70 22.98 13.19 -15.51
C TYR A 70 24.05 12.15 -15.89
N VAL A 71 24.77 12.43 -16.96
CA VAL A 71 25.90 11.61 -17.38
C VAL A 71 27.11 12.00 -16.53
N SER A 72 27.66 11.05 -15.80
CA SER A 72 28.79 11.25 -14.88
C SER A 72 30.14 10.95 -15.51
N ASP A 73 30.19 10.01 -16.44
CA ASP A 73 31.43 9.68 -17.18
C ASP A 73 31.16 9.54 -18.68
N ASP A 74 32.04 10.14 -19.46
CA ASP A 74 32.11 10.14 -20.91
C ASP A 74 33.59 9.85 -21.34
N THR A 75 34.12 8.72 -20.88
CA THR A 75 35.53 8.36 -21.17
C THR A 75 35.77 7.79 -22.58
N GLY A 76 34.70 7.53 -23.33
CA GLY A 76 34.74 6.89 -24.65
C GLY A 76 35.23 7.77 -25.82
N GLY A 77 35.64 9.00 -25.60
CA GLY A 77 36.33 9.82 -26.61
C GLY A 77 35.50 10.26 -27.84
N GLY A 78 34.25 10.10 -27.81
CA GLY A 78 33.31 10.56 -28.83
C GLY A 78 31.96 10.90 -28.20
N ALA A 79 31.44 12.09 -28.48
CA ALA A 79 30.20 12.66 -27.93
C ALA A 79 28.90 11.84 -28.16
N THR A 80 29.00 10.52 -28.30
CA THR A 80 27.89 9.65 -28.69
C THR A 80 27.60 8.51 -27.69
N THR A 81 28.45 8.30 -26.66
CA THR A 81 28.24 7.22 -25.68
C THR A 81 28.32 7.79 -24.25
N ALA A 82 27.32 7.49 -23.47
CA ALA A 82 27.33 7.75 -22.03
C ALA A 82 27.77 6.46 -21.35
N ASP A 83 28.95 6.45 -20.73
CA ASP A 83 29.50 5.26 -20.09
C ASP A 83 28.93 5.05 -18.70
N GLU A 84 28.57 6.13 -18.01
CA GLU A 84 27.90 6.07 -16.71
C GLU A 84 26.81 7.15 -16.60
N ILE A 85 25.64 6.75 -16.15
CA ILE A 85 24.53 7.64 -15.82
C ILE A 85 24.30 7.61 -14.32
N THR A 86 24.33 8.77 -13.69
CA THR A 86 23.98 8.90 -12.27
C THR A 86 22.56 9.39 -12.14
N LEU A 87 21.75 8.62 -11.44
CA LEU A 87 20.39 8.98 -11.07
C LEU A 87 20.36 9.67 -9.71
N ILE A 88 19.64 10.77 -9.61
CA ILE A 88 19.32 11.41 -8.34
C ILE A 88 17.94 10.94 -7.94
N VAL A 89 17.87 10.15 -6.89
CA VAL A 89 16.64 9.46 -6.45
C VAL A 89 16.30 9.91 -5.04
N GLN A 90 15.03 10.08 -4.78
CA GLN A 90 14.51 10.43 -3.47
C GLN A 90 13.42 9.44 -3.07
N LEU A 91 13.53 8.90 -1.85
CA LEU A 91 12.45 8.12 -1.25
C LEU A 91 11.35 9.07 -0.76
N SER A 92 10.09 8.72 -1.02
CA SER A 92 8.94 9.56 -0.67
C SER A 92 8.88 9.83 0.84
N ALA A 93 8.54 11.05 1.21
CA ALA A 93 8.34 11.40 2.62
C ALA A 93 7.14 10.62 3.19
N GLY A 94 7.38 9.83 4.24
CA GLY A 94 6.35 8.97 4.87
C GLY A 94 6.39 7.52 4.39
N SER A 95 7.36 7.14 3.55
CA SER A 95 7.67 5.73 3.28
C SER A 95 8.38 5.10 4.48
N ASP A 96 8.29 3.79 4.58
CA ASP A 96 9.14 3.03 5.50
C ASP A 96 10.57 2.97 4.97
N THR A 97 11.52 2.69 5.86
CA THR A 97 12.91 2.46 5.48
C THR A 97 12.99 1.26 4.54
N THR A 98 13.62 1.44 3.40
CA THR A 98 13.73 0.40 2.37
C THR A 98 15.19 0.02 2.17
N LEU A 99 15.45 -1.27 1.98
CA LEU A 99 16.80 -1.74 1.64
C LEU A 99 17.12 -1.35 0.19
N LEU A 100 18.35 -0.93 -0.04
CA LEU A 100 18.82 -0.62 -1.39
C LEU A 100 18.71 -1.83 -2.33
N ALA A 101 18.93 -3.03 -1.80
CA ALA A 101 18.83 -4.29 -2.53
C ALA A 101 17.41 -4.64 -3.04
N ASP A 102 16.37 -4.03 -2.45
CA ASP A 102 14.97 -4.26 -2.86
C ASP A 102 14.55 -3.32 -3.99
N MET A 103 15.45 -2.42 -4.42
CA MET A 103 15.21 -1.47 -5.49
C MET A 103 15.86 -1.94 -6.78
N SER A 104 15.12 -1.90 -7.87
CA SER A 104 15.61 -2.24 -9.20
C SER A 104 15.41 -1.09 -10.18
N TRP A 105 16.21 -1.05 -11.21
CA TRP A 105 16.11 -0.10 -12.31
C TRP A 105 15.99 -0.84 -13.66
N PHE A 106 15.37 -0.18 -14.60
CA PHE A 106 15.40 -0.63 -15.98
C PHE A 106 15.66 0.55 -16.91
N ILE A 107 16.42 0.32 -17.96
CA ILE A 107 16.75 1.29 -19.01
C ILE A 107 16.34 0.71 -20.34
N VAL A 108 15.70 1.54 -21.15
CA VAL A 108 15.37 1.21 -22.54
C VAL A 108 16.28 2.03 -23.45
N CYS A 109 17.11 1.34 -24.21
CA CYS A 109 18.03 1.95 -25.16
C CYS A 109 17.58 1.68 -26.60
N ASP A 110 18.00 2.56 -27.51
CA ASP A 110 17.93 2.26 -28.93
C ASP A 110 19.20 1.47 -29.32
N GLY A 111 19.05 0.17 -29.55
CA GLY A 111 20.13 -0.73 -29.95
C GLY A 111 20.59 -0.58 -31.41
N GLY A 112 20.19 0.51 -32.07
CA GLY A 112 20.44 0.68 -33.50
C GLY A 112 19.45 -0.08 -34.39
N ALA A 113 19.34 0.29 -35.62
CA ALA A 113 18.41 -0.31 -36.62
C ALA A 113 16.92 -0.35 -36.17
N GLY A 114 16.50 0.46 -35.19
CA GLY A 114 15.12 0.54 -34.72
C GLY A 114 14.69 -0.59 -33.78
N THR A 115 15.64 -1.27 -33.16
CA THR A 115 15.37 -2.26 -32.11
C THR A 115 15.60 -1.63 -30.73
N ALA A 116 14.59 -1.69 -29.88
CA ALA A 116 14.73 -1.27 -28.49
C ALA A 116 15.29 -2.44 -27.67
N GLU A 117 16.34 -2.18 -26.90
CA GLU A 117 16.88 -3.10 -25.91
C GLU A 117 16.47 -2.64 -24.51
N VAL A 118 16.06 -3.60 -23.68
CA VAL A 118 15.69 -3.36 -22.28
C VAL A 118 16.75 -4.01 -21.42
N ASN A 119 17.38 -3.23 -20.58
CA ASN A 119 18.32 -3.69 -19.60
C ASN A 119 17.77 -3.39 -18.20
N GLU A 120 17.97 -4.31 -17.28
CA GLU A 120 17.53 -4.23 -15.90
C GLU A 120 18.66 -4.58 -14.93
N GLY A 121 18.58 -4.05 -13.73
CA GLY A 121 19.51 -4.36 -12.67
C GLY A 121 19.05 -3.84 -11.33
N ASP A 122 19.71 -4.27 -10.29
CA ASP A 122 19.44 -3.83 -8.92
C ASP A 122 20.35 -2.65 -8.54
N PHE A 123 19.91 -1.86 -7.56
CA PHE A 123 20.77 -0.83 -6.98
C PHE A 123 21.84 -1.50 -6.11
N THR A 124 23.02 -1.69 -6.67
CA THR A 124 24.15 -2.33 -5.97
C THR A 124 24.96 -1.37 -5.14
N VAL A 125 25.07 -0.12 -5.59
CA VAL A 125 25.80 0.95 -4.94
C VAL A 125 24.98 2.23 -5.04
N ALA A 126 24.94 2.96 -3.94
CA ALA A 126 24.40 4.32 -3.91
C ALA A 126 25.34 5.19 -3.07
N THR A 127 25.23 6.49 -3.23
CA THR A 127 25.98 7.45 -2.45
C THR A 127 25.01 8.47 -1.89
N GLU A 128 25.15 8.85 -0.63
CA GLU A 128 24.37 9.96 -0.08
C GLU A 128 24.67 11.25 -0.84
N MET A 129 23.76 12.20 -0.79
CA MET A 129 23.88 13.48 -1.53
C MET A 129 25.12 14.28 -1.14
N ASP A 130 25.73 14.01 0.01
CA ASP A 130 27.01 14.61 0.43
C ASP A 130 28.23 14.04 -0.29
N ALA A 131 28.03 13.03 -1.13
CA ALA A 131 29.06 12.31 -1.90
C ALA A 131 30.18 11.67 -1.05
N ALA A 132 30.00 11.59 0.24
CA ALA A 132 31.03 11.08 1.19
C ALA A 132 30.68 9.69 1.71
N THR A 133 29.42 9.35 1.84
CA THR A 133 28.95 8.08 2.42
C THR A 133 28.53 7.11 1.33
N LEU A 134 29.31 6.06 1.12
CA LEU A 134 28.99 4.97 0.20
C LEU A 134 28.03 3.99 0.88
N MET A 135 26.91 3.77 0.25
CA MET A 135 25.93 2.74 0.61
C MET A 135 26.12 1.53 -0.29
N THR A 136 26.26 0.35 0.30
CA THR A 136 26.34 -0.90 -0.45
C THR A 136 25.04 -1.69 -0.28
N ALA A 137 24.58 -2.33 -1.35
CA ALA A 137 23.28 -3.01 -1.42
C ALA A 137 22.99 -4.00 -0.29
N THR A 138 24.01 -4.60 0.30
CA THR A 138 23.85 -5.69 1.28
C THR A 138 23.44 -5.23 2.67
N SER A 139 23.54 -3.94 3.01
CA SER A 139 23.27 -3.45 4.36
C SER A 139 22.75 -2.02 4.44
N ALA A 140 22.65 -1.32 3.33
CA ALA A 140 22.21 0.06 3.32
C ALA A 140 20.69 0.15 3.30
N THR A 141 20.15 0.82 4.29
CA THR A 141 18.75 1.24 4.35
C THR A 141 18.67 2.70 3.96
N VAL A 142 17.68 3.05 3.17
CA VAL A 142 17.35 4.42 2.80
C VAL A 142 16.17 4.88 3.63
N ASP A 143 16.30 6.01 4.28
CA ASP A 143 15.24 6.57 5.12
C ASP A 143 14.26 7.44 4.32
N ALA A 144 13.07 7.63 4.88
CA ALA A 144 12.02 8.44 4.28
C ALA A 144 12.49 9.87 3.98
N GLY A 145 12.29 10.29 2.74
CA GLY A 145 12.67 11.63 2.29
C GLY A 145 14.16 11.81 2.00
N GLU A 146 14.97 10.79 2.18
CA GLU A 146 16.39 10.83 1.85
C GLU A 146 16.62 10.87 0.35
N THR A 147 17.62 11.65 -0.07
CA THR A 147 18.03 11.77 -1.46
C THR A 147 19.43 11.13 -1.63
N PHE A 148 19.54 10.24 -2.58
CA PHE A 148 20.76 9.51 -2.85
C PHE A 148 21.07 9.46 -4.35
N LEU A 149 22.33 9.21 -4.66
CA LEU A 149 22.86 9.11 -6.00
C LEU A 149 23.10 7.64 -6.35
N VAL A 150 22.63 7.21 -7.49
CA VAL A 150 22.82 5.84 -7.97
C VAL A 150 23.57 5.89 -9.30
N PRO A 151 24.85 5.52 -9.33
CA PRO A 151 25.59 5.37 -10.58
C PRO A 151 25.18 4.06 -11.26
N ILE A 152 24.87 4.15 -12.55
CA ILE A 152 24.56 3.00 -13.41
C ILE A 152 25.59 2.98 -14.53
N ASP A 153 26.37 1.91 -14.58
CA ASP A 153 27.30 1.67 -15.68
C ASP A 153 26.52 1.25 -16.92
N THR A 154 26.52 2.09 -17.93
CA THR A 154 25.81 1.87 -19.20
C THR A 154 26.75 1.45 -20.33
N SER A 155 28.05 1.35 -20.07
CA SER A 155 29.06 1.03 -21.08
C SER A 155 28.85 -0.30 -21.80
N ALA A 156 28.25 -1.27 -21.09
CA ALA A 156 27.92 -2.60 -21.62
C ALA A 156 26.43 -2.78 -21.96
N LEU A 157 25.58 -1.83 -21.56
CA LEU A 157 24.12 -1.99 -21.59
C LEU A 157 23.51 -1.40 -22.86
N CYS A 158 24.04 -0.28 -23.34
CA CYS A 158 23.51 0.48 -24.45
C CYS A 158 24.57 0.64 -25.52
N THR A 159 24.96 -0.44 -26.19
CA THR A 159 25.92 -0.34 -27.30
C THR A 159 25.22 0.14 -28.56
N PRO A 160 25.50 1.36 -29.06
CA PRO A 160 24.97 1.79 -30.34
C PRO A 160 25.52 0.89 -31.44
N GLY A 161 24.64 0.25 -32.20
CA GLY A 161 24.97 -0.58 -33.35
C GLY A 161 25.53 0.20 -34.54
#